data_db4c6b157bb769aac01b828d99a1c97a
#
_entry.id   db4c6b157bb769aac01b828d99a1c97a
#
_cell.length_a   1.000
_cell.length_b   1.000
_cell.length_c   1.000
_cell.angle_alpha   90.00
_cell.angle_beta   90.00
_cell.angle_gamma   90.00
#
_symmetry.space_group_name_H-M   'P 1'
#
loop_
_entity.id
_entity.type
_entity.pdbx_description
1 polymer ?
#
loop_
_entity_poly.entity_id
_entity_poly.type
_entity_poly.pdbx_seq_one_letter_code
_entity_poly.pdbx_strand_id
1 'polypeptide(L)'
;VTEYRVGTGFDTHALEEGVPLVLGGVRIDFPRGLAGHSDGDVLAHALTDAVLGAAGLEDIGALFPPGDPALAGADSLELLAKAWERVRIHGWTLANADVVLIGEEPRLAPHRAEMRRRLASALDVDPDLVAVRATTTDGLGFTGRGEGLAAQAVALLVR
;
A
#
# COMPACT_ATOMS: atom_id res chain seq x y z
N VAL A 1 13.00 27.09 -7.89
CA VAL A 1 12.38 26.94 -6.55
C VAL A 1 11.99 25.50 -6.36
N THR A 2 12.40 24.90 -5.25
CA THR A 2 12.04 23.52 -4.90
C THR A 2 10.60 23.50 -4.40
N GLU A 3 9.80 22.59 -4.93
CA GLU A 3 8.42 22.38 -4.52
C GLU A 3 8.28 21.06 -3.78
N TYR A 4 7.57 21.07 -2.67
CA TYR A 4 7.27 19.87 -1.86
C TYR A 4 5.76 19.65 -1.81
N ARG A 5 5.35 18.40 -1.90
CA ARG A 5 3.96 17.98 -1.76
C ARG A 5 3.83 16.77 -0.84
N VAL A 6 2.86 16.80 0.06
CA VAL A 6 2.51 15.68 0.91
C VAL A 6 1.19 15.07 0.45
N GLY A 7 1.12 13.74 0.48
CA GLY A 7 -0.10 12.99 0.21
C GLY A 7 -0.33 11.91 1.26
N THR A 8 -1.56 11.54 1.44
CA THR A 8 -1.96 10.48 2.36
C THR A 8 -2.81 9.45 1.63
N GLY A 9 -2.72 8.20 2.06
CA GLY A 9 -3.54 7.10 1.59
C GLY A 9 -4.03 6.26 2.76
N PHE A 10 -5.25 5.75 2.63
CA PHE A 10 -5.84 4.82 3.58
C PHE A 10 -6.57 3.74 2.81
N ASP A 11 -6.39 2.49 3.21
CA ASP A 11 -7.10 1.36 2.61
C ASP A 11 -7.45 0.32 3.66
N THR A 12 -8.49 -0.43 3.43
CA THR A 12 -8.92 -1.51 4.31
C THR A 12 -9.58 -2.63 3.51
N HIS A 13 -9.31 -3.85 3.91
CA HIS A 13 -9.93 -5.04 3.34
C HIS A 13 -10.31 -6.03 4.44
N ALA A 14 -11.40 -6.77 4.20
CA ALA A 14 -11.84 -7.84 5.08
C ALA A 14 -10.89 -9.04 5.02
N LEU A 15 -10.67 -9.70 6.17
CA LEU A 15 -9.97 -10.97 6.24
C LEU A 15 -10.94 -12.11 5.97
N GLU A 16 -10.58 -12.99 5.04
CA GLU A 16 -11.38 -14.15 4.64
C GLU A 16 -10.53 -15.42 4.62
N GLU A 17 -11.12 -16.54 5.04
CA GLU A 17 -10.48 -17.85 4.96
C GLU A 17 -10.29 -18.28 3.50
N GLY A 18 -9.20 -18.99 3.23
CA GLY A 18 -8.91 -19.52 1.90
C GLY A 18 -8.39 -18.51 0.90
N VAL A 19 -8.27 -17.26 1.28
CA VAL A 19 -7.68 -16.20 0.45
C VAL A 19 -6.21 -16.04 0.80
N PRO A 20 -5.28 -15.97 -0.19
CA PRO A 20 -3.88 -15.69 0.08
C PRO A 20 -3.69 -14.32 0.72
N LEU A 21 -2.81 -14.21 1.70
CA LEU A 21 -2.45 -12.93 2.32
C LEU A 21 -1.20 -12.37 1.64
N VAL A 22 -1.36 -11.20 1.00
CA VAL A 22 -0.28 -10.44 0.39
C VAL A 22 -0.22 -9.07 1.05
N LEU A 23 0.94 -8.72 1.60
CA LEU A 23 1.20 -7.43 2.24
C LEU A 23 2.55 -6.89 1.80
N GLY A 24 2.58 -5.68 1.25
CA GLY A 24 3.81 -5.08 0.72
C GLY A 24 4.47 -5.94 -0.35
N GLY A 25 3.68 -6.64 -1.15
CA GLY A 25 4.14 -7.56 -2.18
C GLY A 25 4.66 -8.90 -1.64
N VAL A 26 4.61 -9.15 -0.34
CA VAL A 26 5.07 -10.38 0.30
C VAL A 26 3.89 -11.29 0.60
N ARG A 27 3.94 -12.52 0.10
CA ARG A 27 2.97 -13.55 0.47
C ARG A 27 3.31 -14.10 1.86
N ILE A 28 2.37 -13.98 2.77
CA ILE A 28 2.52 -14.38 4.17
C ILE A 28 1.71 -15.65 4.42
N ASP A 29 2.34 -16.63 5.09
CA ASP A 29 1.67 -17.85 5.54
C ASP A 29 0.77 -17.51 6.73
N PHE A 30 -0.53 -17.38 6.45
CA PHE A 30 -1.56 -17.03 7.42
C PHE A 30 -2.89 -17.68 6.98
N PRO A 31 -3.75 -18.13 7.93
CA PRO A 31 -4.97 -18.86 7.58
C PRO A 31 -5.98 -18.06 6.77
N ARG A 32 -5.93 -16.73 6.85
CA ARG A 32 -6.83 -15.81 6.15
C ARG A 32 -6.05 -14.82 5.31
N GLY A 33 -6.63 -14.35 4.24
CA GLY A 33 -6.09 -13.30 3.40
C GLY A 33 -7.07 -12.16 3.23
N LEU A 34 -6.64 -11.11 2.54
CA LEU A 34 -7.45 -9.93 2.31
C LEU A 34 -8.29 -10.09 1.05
N ALA A 35 -9.59 -9.97 1.21
CA ALA A 35 -10.54 -10.00 0.12
C ALA A 35 -10.44 -8.73 -0.72
N GLY A 36 -10.53 -8.88 -2.03
CA GLY A 36 -10.50 -7.76 -2.94
C GLY A 36 -10.49 -8.22 -4.39
N HIS A 37 -10.69 -7.27 -5.31
CA HIS A 37 -10.67 -7.55 -6.74
C HIS A 37 -9.25 -7.84 -7.26
N SER A 38 -8.24 -7.15 -6.71
CA SER A 38 -6.81 -7.42 -6.92
C SER A 38 -6.32 -8.45 -5.90
N ASP A 39 -5.04 -8.42 -5.53
CA ASP A 39 -4.47 -9.28 -4.48
C ASP A 39 -4.79 -8.81 -3.05
N GLY A 40 -5.51 -7.69 -2.89
CA GLY A 40 -5.93 -7.15 -1.59
C GLY A 40 -4.82 -6.52 -0.75
N ASP A 41 -3.66 -6.22 -1.33
CA ASP A 41 -2.51 -5.64 -0.63
C ASP A 41 -2.79 -4.21 -0.14
N VAL A 42 -3.22 -4.07 1.11
CA VAL A 42 -3.59 -2.77 1.70
C VAL A 42 -2.39 -1.83 1.80
N LEU A 43 -1.17 -2.33 1.99
CA LEU A 43 0.03 -1.50 2.06
C LEU A 43 0.33 -0.86 0.70
N ALA A 44 0.30 -1.65 -0.35
CA ALA A 44 0.51 -1.17 -1.72
C ALA A 44 -0.59 -0.19 -2.14
N HIS A 45 -1.85 -0.47 -1.82
CA HIS A 45 -2.98 0.42 -2.16
C HIS A 45 -2.91 1.76 -1.42
N ALA A 46 -2.62 1.75 -0.12
CA ALA A 46 -2.47 2.98 0.64
C ALA A 46 -1.31 3.84 0.12
N LEU A 47 -0.18 3.21 -0.18
CA LEU A 47 0.98 3.92 -0.75
C LEU A 47 0.68 4.48 -2.14
N THR A 48 -0.05 3.74 -2.97
CA THR A 48 -0.49 4.19 -4.28
C THR A 48 -1.31 5.48 -4.17
N ASP A 49 -2.30 5.50 -3.28
CA ASP A 49 -3.12 6.70 -3.06
C ASP A 49 -2.30 7.86 -2.49
N ALA A 50 -1.34 7.58 -1.61
CA ALA A 50 -0.48 8.62 -1.04
C ALA A 50 0.35 9.34 -2.12
N VAL A 51 0.99 8.61 -3.02
CA VAL A 51 1.80 9.22 -4.09
C VAL A 51 0.94 9.93 -5.12
N LEU A 52 -0.22 9.37 -5.47
CA LEU A 52 -1.17 10.03 -6.37
C LEU A 52 -1.71 11.32 -5.76
N GLY A 53 -2.11 11.29 -4.50
CA GLY A 53 -2.62 12.47 -3.80
C GLY A 53 -1.59 13.58 -3.66
N ALA A 54 -0.35 13.24 -3.33
CA ALA A 54 0.75 14.21 -3.27
C ALA A 54 0.98 14.89 -4.63
N ALA A 55 0.86 14.17 -5.72
CA ALA A 55 0.99 14.72 -7.07
C ALA A 55 -0.26 15.50 -7.54
N GLY A 56 -1.35 15.47 -6.77
CA GLY A 56 -2.62 16.10 -7.15
C GLY A 56 -3.36 15.34 -8.25
N LEU A 57 -3.11 14.04 -8.36
CA LEU A 57 -3.76 13.16 -9.33
C LEU A 57 -4.96 12.44 -8.69
N GLU A 58 -5.74 11.76 -9.53
CA GLU A 58 -6.88 10.97 -9.08
C GLU A 58 -6.44 9.75 -8.26
N ASP A 59 -7.37 9.20 -7.47
CA ASP A 59 -7.11 8.04 -6.61
C ASP A 59 -6.97 6.72 -7.39
N ILE A 60 -6.59 5.66 -6.66
CA ILE A 60 -6.39 4.33 -7.23
C ILE A 60 -7.67 3.79 -7.89
N GLY A 61 -8.85 4.07 -7.32
CA GLY A 61 -10.12 3.60 -7.86
C GLY A 61 -10.49 4.23 -9.19
N ALA A 62 -10.13 5.48 -9.41
CA ALA A 62 -10.31 6.16 -10.69
C ALA A 62 -9.31 5.66 -11.75
N LEU A 63 -8.07 5.41 -11.34
CA LEU A 63 -7.01 4.94 -12.23
C LEU A 63 -7.19 3.45 -12.60
N PHE A 64 -7.64 2.65 -11.65
CA PHE A 64 -7.87 1.21 -11.77
C PHE A 64 -9.27 0.88 -11.26
N PRO A 65 -10.32 1.05 -12.09
CA PRO A 65 -11.70 0.90 -11.65
C PRO A 65 -11.98 -0.47 -11.01
N PRO A 66 -12.64 -0.50 -9.83
CA PRO A 66 -13.08 -1.75 -9.22
C PRO A 66 -14.03 -2.50 -10.16
N GLY A 67 -13.86 -3.82 -10.25
CA GLY A 67 -14.68 -4.66 -11.12
C GLY A 67 -14.24 -4.73 -12.57
N ASP A 68 -13.18 -4.02 -12.97
CA ASP A 68 -12.58 -4.21 -14.31
C ASP A 68 -12.02 -5.63 -14.43
N PRO A 69 -12.53 -6.47 -15.34
CA PRO A 69 -12.07 -7.85 -15.49
C PRO A 69 -10.57 -7.96 -15.79
N ALA A 70 -9.97 -6.95 -16.42
CA ALA A 70 -8.53 -6.92 -16.71
C ALA A 70 -7.68 -6.79 -15.44
N LEU A 71 -8.25 -6.34 -14.33
CA LEU A 71 -7.56 -6.13 -13.06
C LEU A 71 -7.85 -7.24 -12.03
N ALA A 72 -8.67 -8.23 -12.37
CA ALA A 72 -8.98 -9.34 -11.47
C ALA A 72 -7.70 -10.10 -11.10
N GLY A 73 -7.42 -10.23 -9.79
CA GLY A 73 -6.21 -10.86 -9.29
C GLY A 73 -4.92 -10.09 -9.57
N ALA A 74 -5.01 -8.83 -9.97
CA ALA A 74 -3.84 -8.02 -10.32
C ALA A 74 -2.85 -7.90 -9.17
N ASP A 75 -1.57 -7.90 -9.50
CA ASP A 75 -0.49 -7.60 -8.58
C ASP A 75 -0.50 -6.11 -8.23
N SER A 76 -0.76 -5.81 -6.97
CA SER A 76 -0.86 -4.42 -6.50
C SER A 76 0.47 -3.66 -6.58
N LEU A 77 1.61 -4.35 -6.60
CA LEU A 77 2.90 -3.70 -6.86
C LEU A 77 3.02 -3.23 -8.31
N GLU A 78 2.45 -3.96 -9.27
CA GLU A 78 2.39 -3.51 -10.66
C GLU A 78 1.47 -2.28 -10.79
N LEU A 79 0.35 -2.26 -10.06
CA LEU A 79 -0.53 -1.09 -10.03
C LEU A 79 0.18 0.13 -9.41
N LEU A 80 0.93 -0.09 -8.33
CA LEU A 80 1.75 0.95 -7.72
C LEU A 80 2.80 1.50 -8.70
N ALA A 81 3.49 0.63 -9.42
CA ALA A 81 4.49 1.02 -10.42
C ALA A 81 3.88 1.87 -11.54
N LYS A 82 2.69 1.47 -12.03
CA LYS A 82 1.96 2.25 -13.06
C LYS A 82 1.51 3.61 -12.55
N ALA A 83 1.00 3.69 -11.33
CA ALA A 83 0.63 4.94 -10.69
C ALA A 83 1.85 5.85 -10.50
N TRP A 84 2.96 5.28 -10.04
CA TRP A 84 4.21 6.01 -9.84
C TRP A 84 4.76 6.58 -11.15
N GLU A 85 4.66 5.87 -12.26
CA GLU A 85 5.06 6.39 -13.57
C GLU A 85 4.28 7.64 -13.95
N ARG A 86 2.98 7.70 -13.66
CA ARG A 86 2.18 8.92 -13.85
C ARG A 86 2.66 10.07 -12.99
N VAL A 87 3.03 9.80 -11.75
CA VAL A 87 3.60 10.80 -10.84
C VAL A 87 4.92 11.35 -11.39
N ARG A 88 5.79 10.47 -11.86
CA ARG A 88 7.11 10.83 -12.44
C ARG A 88 6.97 11.70 -13.69
N ILE A 89 6.01 11.43 -14.56
CA ILE A 89 5.76 12.22 -15.78
C ILE A 89 5.48 13.69 -15.44
N HIS A 90 4.90 13.97 -14.25
CA HIS A 90 4.68 15.33 -13.76
C HIS A 90 5.92 15.95 -13.08
N GLY A 91 7.06 15.29 -13.16
CA GLY A 91 8.34 15.81 -12.68
C GLY A 91 8.62 15.56 -11.20
N TRP A 92 7.80 14.74 -10.53
CA TRP A 92 7.97 14.45 -9.12
C TRP A 92 8.97 13.33 -8.85
N THR A 93 9.70 13.47 -7.76
CA THR A 93 10.51 12.41 -7.16
C THR A 93 10.07 12.18 -5.72
N LEU A 94 10.35 10.99 -5.18
CA LEU A 94 10.00 10.65 -3.81
C LEU A 94 11.10 11.14 -2.85
N ALA A 95 10.73 12.00 -1.89
CA ALA A 95 11.61 12.35 -0.78
C ALA A 95 11.59 11.24 0.28
N ASN A 96 10.41 10.80 0.72
CA ASN A 96 10.22 9.60 1.54
C ASN A 96 8.75 9.17 1.56
N ALA A 97 8.52 7.94 2.02
CA ALA A 97 7.19 7.42 2.32
C ALA A 97 7.21 6.64 3.63
N ASP A 98 6.09 6.67 4.34
CA ASP A 98 5.88 5.93 5.58
C ASP A 98 4.54 5.20 5.48
N VAL A 99 4.56 3.88 5.62
CA VAL A 99 3.37 3.03 5.51
C VAL A 99 3.19 2.27 6.82
N VAL A 100 1.99 2.32 7.37
CA VAL A 100 1.65 1.67 8.64
C VAL A 100 0.55 0.65 8.41
N LEU A 101 0.81 -0.61 8.74
CA LEU A 101 -0.23 -1.64 8.84
C LEU A 101 -0.94 -1.54 10.18
N ILE A 102 -2.24 -1.57 10.15
CA ILE A 102 -3.09 -1.53 11.34
C ILE A 102 -3.84 -2.86 11.45
N GLY A 103 -3.55 -3.62 12.48
CA GLY A 103 -4.16 -4.94 12.71
C GLY A 103 -3.47 -5.70 13.83
N GLU A 104 -4.13 -6.75 14.31
CA GLU A 104 -3.62 -7.56 15.43
C GLU A 104 -2.65 -8.64 14.96
N GLU A 105 -2.98 -9.31 13.86
CA GLU A 105 -2.22 -10.39 13.26
C GLU A 105 -2.28 -10.34 11.73
N PRO A 106 -1.27 -10.88 11.01
CA PRO A 106 -0.01 -11.44 11.51
C PRO A 106 1.00 -10.37 11.92
N ARG A 107 2.06 -10.78 12.63
CA ARG A 107 3.17 -9.88 12.95
C ARG A 107 3.99 -9.56 11.70
N LEU A 108 4.26 -8.30 11.49
CA LEU A 108 4.98 -7.81 10.31
C LEU A 108 6.50 -7.97 10.40
N ALA A 109 7.04 -7.99 11.61
CA ALA A 109 8.48 -7.90 11.85
C ALA A 109 9.33 -8.88 11.02
N PRO A 110 8.96 -10.17 10.86
CA PRO A 110 9.75 -11.09 10.04
C PRO A 110 9.81 -10.73 8.56
N HIS A 111 8.85 -9.96 8.06
CA HIS A 111 8.66 -9.66 6.63
C HIS A 111 8.99 -8.21 6.28
N ARG A 112 9.23 -7.36 7.26
CA ARG A 112 9.37 -5.90 7.08
C ARG A 112 10.46 -5.54 6.06
N ALA A 113 11.63 -6.13 6.18
CA ALA A 113 12.74 -5.81 5.28
C ALA A 113 12.42 -6.14 3.83
N GLU A 114 11.76 -7.28 3.58
CA GLU A 114 11.35 -7.68 2.23
C GLU A 114 10.26 -6.78 1.68
N MET A 115 9.28 -6.40 2.51
CA MET A 115 8.22 -5.46 2.12
C MET A 115 8.80 -4.11 1.70
N ARG A 116 9.75 -3.58 2.48
CA ARG A 116 10.45 -2.32 2.13
C ARG A 116 11.12 -2.42 0.77
N ARG A 117 11.87 -3.49 0.53
CA ARG A 117 12.57 -3.70 -0.75
C ARG A 117 11.59 -3.77 -1.92
N ARG A 118 10.49 -4.51 -1.77
CA ARG A 118 9.51 -4.68 -2.85
C ARG A 118 8.73 -3.40 -3.16
N LEU A 119 8.29 -2.69 -2.14
CA LEU A 119 7.61 -1.39 -2.31
C LEU A 119 8.56 -0.36 -2.95
N ALA A 120 9.79 -0.28 -2.46
CA ALA A 120 10.80 0.62 -3.02
C ALA A 120 11.15 0.25 -4.47
N SER A 121 11.25 -1.03 -4.79
CA SER A 121 11.48 -1.51 -6.16
C SER A 121 10.37 -1.10 -7.10
N ALA A 122 9.11 -1.18 -6.67
CA ALA A 122 7.96 -0.73 -7.47
C ALA A 122 8.02 0.78 -7.76
N LEU A 123 8.57 1.56 -6.84
CA LEU A 123 8.77 3.01 -6.99
C LEU A 123 10.13 3.37 -7.61
N ASP A 124 10.97 2.38 -7.92
CA ASP A 124 12.33 2.60 -8.44
C ASP A 124 13.15 3.57 -7.57
N VAL A 125 13.10 3.36 -6.25
CA VAL A 125 13.81 4.18 -5.25
C VAL A 125 14.61 3.31 -4.28
N ASP A 126 15.51 3.95 -3.54
CA ASP A 126 16.24 3.29 -2.46
C ASP A 126 15.28 2.83 -1.35
N PRO A 127 15.40 1.60 -0.83
CA PRO A 127 14.58 1.12 0.29
C PRO A 127 14.62 2.02 1.54
N ASP A 128 15.69 2.77 1.75
CA ASP A 128 15.79 3.70 2.87
C ASP A 128 14.79 4.86 2.80
N LEU A 129 14.20 5.10 1.64
CA LEU A 129 13.16 6.12 1.47
C LEU A 129 11.75 5.61 1.83
N VAL A 130 11.60 4.31 2.09
CA VAL A 130 10.29 3.70 2.40
C VAL A 130 10.34 3.05 3.78
N ALA A 131 9.58 3.61 4.72
CA ALA A 131 9.38 2.99 6.02
C ALA A 131 8.14 2.10 6.00
N VAL A 132 8.23 0.91 6.63
CA VAL A 132 7.11 0.00 6.85
C VAL A 132 7.03 -0.30 8.33
N ARG A 133 5.90 0.03 8.94
CA ARG A 133 5.63 -0.12 10.38
C ARG A 133 4.29 -0.81 10.59
N ALA A 134 4.03 -1.25 11.81
CA ALA A 134 2.76 -1.85 12.17
C ALA A 134 2.31 -1.36 13.55
N THR A 135 1.01 -1.33 13.75
CA THR A 135 0.38 -1.06 15.05
C THR A 135 -0.87 -1.90 15.21
N THR A 136 -1.24 -2.15 16.44
CA THR A 136 -2.55 -2.72 16.78
C THR A 136 -3.52 -1.61 17.14
N THR A 137 -4.79 -1.97 17.35
CA THR A 137 -5.79 -1.09 17.95
C THR A 137 -6.23 -1.56 19.34
N ASP A 138 -5.41 -2.40 19.97
CA ASP A 138 -5.65 -2.93 21.33
C ASP A 138 -7.03 -3.60 21.48
N GLY A 139 -7.42 -4.39 20.47
CA GLY A 139 -8.69 -5.09 20.45
C GLY A 139 -9.90 -4.24 20.06
N LEU A 140 -9.69 -2.96 19.77
CA LEU A 140 -10.78 -2.04 19.42
C LEU A 140 -11.06 -2.02 17.91
N GLY A 141 -12.35 -1.91 17.58
CA GLY A 141 -12.81 -1.74 16.20
C GLY A 141 -12.64 -2.99 15.34
N PHE A 142 -12.87 -2.84 14.04
CA PHE A 142 -12.83 -3.97 13.09
C PHE A 142 -11.42 -4.59 12.98
N THR A 143 -10.39 -3.80 13.09
CA THR A 143 -9.00 -4.28 13.10
C THR A 143 -8.69 -5.02 14.40
N GLY A 144 -9.17 -4.51 15.53
CA GLY A 144 -8.98 -5.13 16.84
C GLY A 144 -9.76 -6.44 17.01
N ARG A 145 -10.90 -6.58 16.34
CA ARG A 145 -11.67 -7.83 16.30
C ARG A 145 -11.19 -8.83 15.26
N GLY A 146 -10.18 -8.48 14.47
CA GLY A 146 -9.68 -9.37 13.42
C GLY A 146 -10.62 -9.54 12.23
N GLU A 147 -11.52 -8.62 12.00
CA GLU A 147 -12.43 -8.63 10.85
C GLU A 147 -11.73 -8.21 9.56
N GLY A 148 -10.70 -7.39 9.68
CA GLY A 148 -9.95 -6.86 8.56
C GLY A 148 -8.61 -6.28 8.98
N LEU A 149 -7.84 -5.88 7.98
CA LEU A 149 -6.62 -5.09 8.14
C LEU A 149 -6.80 -3.74 7.46
N ALA A 150 -6.14 -2.73 7.99
CA ALA A 150 -6.07 -1.41 7.39
C ALA A 150 -4.62 -1.00 7.19
N ALA A 151 -4.39 -0.05 6.31
CA ALA A 151 -3.09 0.59 6.13
C ALA A 151 -3.27 2.09 5.95
N GLN A 152 -2.33 2.83 6.47
CA GLN A 152 -2.22 4.26 6.24
C GLN A 152 -0.84 4.56 5.68
N ALA A 153 -0.77 5.41 4.69
CA ALA A 153 0.48 5.83 4.08
C ALA A 153 0.56 7.36 4.01
N VAL A 154 1.77 7.86 4.14
CA VAL A 154 2.12 9.26 3.86
C VAL A 154 3.29 9.26 2.89
N ALA A 155 3.24 10.09 1.87
CA ALA A 155 4.33 10.30 0.94
C ALA A 155 4.68 11.78 0.86
N LEU A 156 5.96 12.08 0.80
CA LEU A 156 6.49 13.41 0.52
C LEU A 156 7.18 13.37 -0.83
N LEU A 157 6.69 14.19 -1.75
CA LEU A 157 7.26 14.37 -3.08
C LEU A 157 8.02 15.69 -3.16
N VAL A 158 8.97 15.73 -4.08
CA VAL A 158 9.80 16.91 -4.34
C VAL A 158 10.07 17.05 -5.85
N ARG A 159 10.09 18.27 -6.33
CA ARG A 159 10.53 18.63 -7.69
C ARG A 159 11.13 20.02 -7.75
#